data_76d5ade336191ac88567813eeace2a13
#
_entry.id   76d5ade336191ac88567813eeace2a13
#
_cell.length_a   1.000
_cell.length_b   1.000
_cell.length_c   1.000
_cell.angle_alpha   90.00
_cell.angle_beta   90.00
_cell.angle_gamma   90.00
#
_symmetry.space_group_name_H-M   'P 1'
#
loop_
_entity.id
_entity.type
_entity.pdbx_description
1 polymer ?
#
loop_
_entity_poly.entity_id
_entity_poly.type
_entity_poly.pdbx_seq_one_letter_code
_entity_poly.pdbx_strand_id
1 'polypeptide(L)'
;MLKLLLLFFQKSITITIGKNFVLTKHNYKKVEDCSMSNSAKMSARQRIESLVDANSFVEIGALVTKRNTDFNMQEKAVPADGVITGYGVINSGLVYVYSQDVTAMNGSVGEMHAKKIARLYEMAMKAGAPVIGLIDCAGVRVQEAVDALAGFGEIYMSKVKASGVIPQISAILGSCGGGVAVSTLLSDFTFMEAENGKLFVNSPNAIDGNEISKCDSASAKFHSEESGIVDVVGEETVILEKIRDLVSILPANNEDDMSYDECTDDLNRVVEEIENAAGDTAI
;
A
#
# COMPACT_ATOMS: atom_id res chain seq x y z
N MET A 1 16.89 -14.23 2.71
CA MET A 1 16.74 -15.29 1.69
C MET A 1 15.60 -14.97 0.71
N LEU A 2 14.48 -14.38 1.13
CA LEU A 2 13.38 -13.96 0.24
C LEU A 2 13.77 -12.84 -0.75
N LYS A 3 14.59 -11.86 -0.35
CA LYS A 3 15.07 -10.80 -1.26
C LYS A 3 15.92 -11.32 -2.45
N LEU A 4 16.53 -12.48 -2.32
CA LEU A 4 17.27 -13.11 -3.43
C LEU A 4 16.32 -13.80 -4.42
N LEU A 5 15.16 -14.28 -3.95
CA LEU A 5 14.10 -14.81 -4.83
C LEU A 5 13.38 -13.69 -5.60
N LEU A 6 13.14 -12.54 -4.95
CA LEU A 6 12.54 -11.36 -5.58
C LEU A 6 13.41 -10.73 -6.66
N LEU A 7 14.74 -10.81 -6.56
CA LEU A 7 15.67 -10.35 -7.61
C LEU A 7 15.63 -11.23 -8.87
N PHE A 8 15.20 -12.50 -8.76
CA PHE A 8 14.96 -13.36 -9.91
C PHE A 8 13.61 -13.10 -10.59
N PHE A 9 12.62 -12.56 -9.83
CA PHE A 9 11.30 -12.20 -10.38
C PHE A 9 11.26 -10.82 -11.04
N GLN A 10 12.30 -10.00 -10.90
CA GLN A 10 12.37 -8.65 -11.48
C GLN A 10 12.67 -8.60 -12.98
N LYS A 11 12.93 -9.77 -13.60
CA LYS A 11 13.09 -9.87 -15.06
C LYS A 11 11.95 -10.71 -15.64
N SER A 12 10.94 -9.99 -16.13
CA SER A 12 9.96 -10.49 -17.12
C SER A 12 9.36 -11.88 -16.85
N ILE A 13 8.48 -11.99 -15.87
CA ILE A 13 7.47 -13.04 -15.91
C ILE A 13 6.12 -12.36 -16.17
N THR A 14 5.63 -12.51 -17.40
CA THR A 14 4.23 -12.25 -17.71
C THR A 14 3.44 -13.41 -17.12
N ILE A 15 2.90 -13.24 -15.92
CA ILE A 15 1.93 -14.18 -15.37
C ILE A 15 0.59 -13.80 -15.99
N THR A 16 0.15 -14.56 -16.97
CA THR A 16 -1.20 -14.43 -17.52
C THR A 16 -2.13 -15.21 -16.59
N ILE A 17 -2.77 -14.51 -15.66
CA ILE A 17 -3.79 -15.06 -14.78
C ILE A 17 -5.15 -14.65 -15.34
N GLY A 18 -5.85 -15.58 -15.97
CA GLY A 18 -7.17 -15.34 -16.54
C GLY A 18 -7.21 -14.33 -17.66
N LYS A 19 -8.35 -14.19 -18.33
CA LYS A 19 -8.51 -13.34 -19.55
C LYS A 19 -8.25 -11.85 -19.39
N ASN A 20 -8.01 -11.32 -18.19
CA ASN A 20 -7.96 -9.86 -17.94
C ASN A 20 -6.85 -9.36 -17.02
N PHE A 21 -5.92 -10.17 -16.55
CA PHE A 21 -4.88 -9.69 -15.63
C PHE A 21 -3.48 -9.89 -16.24
N VAL A 22 -2.89 -8.80 -16.72
CA VAL A 22 -1.51 -8.78 -17.21
C VAL A 22 -0.73 -7.75 -16.40
N LEU A 23 0.11 -8.23 -15.48
CA LEU A 23 1.10 -7.38 -14.81
C LEU A 23 2.30 -7.22 -15.76
N THR A 24 2.26 -6.23 -16.64
CA THR A 24 3.41 -5.87 -17.49
C THR A 24 3.67 -4.37 -17.44
N LYS A 25 4.94 -4.00 -17.45
CA LYS A 25 5.43 -2.62 -17.64
C LYS A 25 4.87 -1.89 -18.87
N HIS A 26 4.15 -2.60 -19.77
CA HIS A 26 3.71 -2.06 -21.08
C HIS A 26 2.28 -1.50 -21.10
N ASN A 27 1.50 -1.61 -20.03
CA ASN A 27 0.10 -1.11 -20.05
C ASN A 27 -0.06 0.39 -19.76
N TYR A 28 1.03 1.14 -19.55
CA TYR A 28 0.95 2.58 -19.34
C TYR A 28 0.43 3.40 -20.52
N LYS A 29 0.58 2.92 -21.75
CA LYS A 29 0.12 3.65 -22.96
C LYS A 29 -1.38 3.58 -23.24
N LYS A 30 -2.16 2.78 -22.50
CA LYS A 30 -3.63 2.63 -22.72
C LYS A 30 -4.49 3.41 -21.74
N VAL A 31 -3.88 4.04 -20.72
CA VAL A 31 -4.62 4.82 -19.70
C VAL A 31 -4.74 6.31 -20.11
N GLU A 32 -4.02 6.76 -21.13
CA GLU A 32 -4.05 8.17 -21.59
C GLU A 32 -5.36 8.60 -22.27
N ASP A 33 -6.29 7.67 -22.58
CA ASP A 33 -7.56 8.00 -23.24
C ASP A 33 -8.80 7.91 -22.34
N CYS A 34 -8.63 7.77 -21.02
CA CYS A 34 -9.77 7.90 -20.11
C CYS A 34 -9.93 9.37 -19.72
N SER A 35 -10.98 10.00 -20.22
CA SER A 35 -11.41 11.36 -19.92
C SER A 35 -11.17 11.71 -18.44
N MET A 36 -10.44 12.80 -18.18
CA MET A 36 -10.28 13.42 -16.86
C MET A 36 -11.67 13.65 -16.23
N SER A 37 -12.12 12.71 -15.41
CA SER A 37 -13.17 12.97 -14.46
C SER A 37 -12.49 13.60 -13.24
N ASN A 38 -12.87 14.82 -12.88
CA ASN A 38 -12.58 15.43 -11.60
C ASN A 38 -13.27 14.59 -10.50
N SER A 39 -12.74 13.40 -10.22
CA SER A 39 -13.26 12.57 -9.13
C SER A 39 -12.79 13.20 -7.82
N ALA A 40 -13.73 13.69 -7.03
CA ALA A 40 -13.45 14.17 -5.69
C ALA A 40 -12.76 13.04 -4.91
N LYS A 41 -11.61 13.34 -4.32
CA LYS A 41 -10.82 12.40 -3.49
C LYS A 41 -11.72 11.73 -2.44
N MET A 42 -11.68 10.40 -2.35
CA MET A 42 -12.48 9.65 -1.39
C MET A 42 -12.01 9.90 0.05
N SER A 43 -12.96 9.92 0.99
CA SER A 43 -12.64 9.94 2.42
C SER A 43 -12.04 8.61 2.86
N ALA A 44 -11.33 8.61 4.01
CA ALA A 44 -10.73 7.38 4.55
C ALA A 44 -11.74 6.24 4.74
N ARG A 45 -12.98 6.56 5.13
CA ARG A 45 -14.06 5.58 5.28
C ARG A 45 -14.56 5.06 3.94
N GLN A 46 -14.79 5.95 2.97
CA GLN A 46 -15.22 5.56 1.62
C GLN A 46 -14.20 4.64 0.94
N ARG A 47 -12.90 4.88 1.14
CA ARG A 47 -11.82 3.99 0.66
C ARG A 47 -11.98 2.58 1.16
N ILE A 48 -12.24 2.42 2.47
CA ILE A 48 -12.45 1.10 3.08
C ILE A 48 -13.74 0.46 2.52
N GLU A 49 -14.84 1.20 2.48
CA GLU A 49 -16.13 0.71 2.00
C GLU A 49 -16.09 0.29 0.52
N SER A 50 -15.25 0.95 -0.29
CA SER A 50 -15.01 0.58 -1.69
C SER A 50 -14.08 -0.62 -1.84
N LEU A 51 -13.20 -0.86 -0.85
CA LEU A 51 -12.23 -1.94 -0.88
C LEU A 51 -12.84 -3.28 -0.45
N VAL A 52 -13.64 -3.29 0.61
CA VAL A 52 -14.22 -4.52 1.19
C VAL A 52 -15.61 -4.80 0.66
N ASP A 53 -16.09 -6.03 0.85
CA ASP A 53 -17.44 -6.41 0.46
C ASP A 53 -18.49 -5.64 1.27
N ALA A 54 -19.63 -5.36 0.65
CA ALA A 54 -20.68 -4.54 1.23
C ALA A 54 -21.11 -5.06 2.62
N ASN A 55 -21.16 -4.16 3.60
CA ASN A 55 -21.54 -4.43 5.00
C ASN A 55 -20.63 -5.43 5.74
N SER A 56 -19.44 -5.73 5.24
CA SER A 56 -18.50 -6.64 5.91
C SER A 56 -17.55 -5.93 6.89
N PHE A 57 -17.39 -4.61 6.78
CA PHE A 57 -16.42 -3.88 7.59
C PHE A 57 -16.82 -3.73 9.06
N VAL A 58 -15.92 -4.13 9.94
CA VAL A 58 -16.03 -3.95 11.39
C VAL A 58 -14.87 -3.08 11.87
N GLU A 59 -15.19 -1.89 12.36
CA GLU A 59 -14.21 -0.93 12.85
C GLU A 59 -13.71 -1.31 14.25
N ILE A 60 -12.39 -1.24 14.44
CA ILE A 60 -11.71 -1.47 15.71
C ILE A 60 -11.14 -0.15 16.21
N GLY A 61 -11.36 0.17 17.49
CA GLY A 61 -10.80 1.38 18.09
C GLY A 61 -11.42 2.68 17.61
N ALA A 62 -12.69 2.68 17.19
CA ALA A 62 -13.43 3.87 16.76
C ALA A 62 -13.47 4.99 17.82
N LEU A 63 -13.52 4.62 19.09
CA LEU A 63 -13.57 5.56 20.22
C LEU A 63 -12.21 5.99 20.75
N VAL A 64 -11.12 5.48 20.18
CA VAL A 64 -9.77 5.90 20.55
C VAL A 64 -9.54 7.31 20.04
N THR A 65 -9.07 8.18 20.90
CA THR A 65 -8.76 9.57 20.58
C THR A 65 -7.26 9.83 20.76
N LYS A 66 -6.79 10.93 20.17
CA LYS A 66 -5.40 11.36 20.32
C LYS A 66 -5.00 11.55 21.78
N ARG A 67 -3.71 11.48 22.04
CA ARG A 67 -3.13 11.92 23.32
C ARG A 67 -3.25 13.43 23.47
N ASN A 68 -3.57 13.89 24.68
CA ASN A 68 -3.52 15.30 25.03
C ASN A 68 -2.09 15.67 25.42
N THR A 69 -1.55 16.68 24.77
CA THR A 69 -0.23 17.25 25.03
C THR A 69 -0.35 18.71 25.49
N ASP A 70 0.76 19.29 26.00
CA ASP A 70 0.81 20.68 26.48
C ASP A 70 0.69 21.74 25.36
N PHE A 71 0.64 21.33 24.09
CA PHE A 71 0.56 22.21 22.92
C PHE A 71 -0.89 22.59 22.55
N ASN A 72 -1.77 22.82 23.51
CA ASN A 72 -3.19 23.17 23.33
C ASN A 72 -3.96 22.12 22.48
N MET A 73 -3.52 20.87 22.52
CA MET A 73 -4.14 19.78 21.77
C MET A 73 -5.51 19.36 22.34
N GLN A 74 -5.85 19.80 23.56
CA GLN A 74 -7.12 19.49 24.20
C GLN A 74 -8.33 20.00 23.39
N GLU A 75 -8.20 21.15 22.77
CA GLU A 75 -9.27 21.81 22.02
C GLU A 75 -9.50 21.19 20.62
N LYS A 76 -8.54 20.39 20.10
CA LYS A 76 -8.64 19.79 18.78
C LYS A 76 -9.27 18.40 18.85
N ALA A 77 -10.46 18.26 18.33
CA ALA A 77 -11.06 16.95 18.12
C ALA A 77 -10.32 16.21 17.01
N VAL A 78 -9.83 15.01 17.30
CA VAL A 78 -9.19 14.12 16.30
C VAL A 78 -9.87 12.76 16.41
N PRO A 79 -10.98 12.55 15.66
CA PRO A 79 -11.72 11.29 15.69
C PRO A 79 -10.82 10.11 15.30
N ALA A 80 -10.94 9.01 16.01
CA ALA A 80 -10.19 7.77 15.79
C ALA A 80 -8.65 7.96 15.70
N ASP A 81 -8.15 9.07 16.20
CA ASP A 81 -6.76 9.55 16.09
C ASP A 81 -6.23 9.61 14.64
N GLY A 82 -7.08 9.98 13.68
CA GLY A 82 -6.72 10.16 12.27
C GLY A 82 -6.42 8.87 11.51
N VAL A 83 -6.83 7.72 12.05
CA VAL A 83 -6.75 6.44 11.34
C VAL A 83 -7.95 5.56 11.66
N ILE A 84 -8.63 5.08 10.62
CA ILE A 84 -9.68 4.07 10.73
C ILE A 84 -9.03 2.71 10.60
N THR A 85 -9.24 1.84 11.57
CA THR A 85 -8.68 0.49 11.60
C THR A 85 -9.80 -0.52 11.79
N GLY A 86 -9.72 -1.66 11.12
CA GLY A 86 -10.73 -2.70 11.25
C GLY A 86 -10.43 -3.91 10.39
N TYR A 87 -11.40 -4.79 10.29
CA TYR A 87 -11.35 -5.94 9.39
C TYR A 87 -12.61 -6.01 8.54
N GLY A 88 -12.50 -6.67 7.42
CA GLY A 88 -13.61 -6.90 6.50
C GLY A 88 -13.36 -8.15 5.67
N VAL A 89 -14.17 -8.34 4.65
CA VAL A 89 -14.07 -9.48 3.74
C VAL A 89 -13.87 -8.96 2.32
N ILE A 90 -12.99 -9.61 1.57
CA ILE A 90 -12.82 -9.42 0.12
C ILE A 90 -12.97 -10.79 -0.53
N ASN A 91 -13.98 -10.96 -1.40
CA ASN A 91 -14.22 -12.21 -2.11
C ASN A 91 -14.20 -13.45 -1.18
N SER A 92 -14.87 -13.34 -0.02
CA SER A 92 -14.93 -14.35 1.04
C SER A 92 -13.66 -14.53 1.90
N GLY A 93 -12.55 -13.85 1.57
CA GLY A 93 -11.32 -13.86 2.36
C GLY A 93 -11.33 -12.76 3.44
N LEU A 94 -10.92 -13.10 4.66
CA LEU A 94 -10.75 -12.14 5.75
C LEU A 94 -9.55 -11.25 5.46
N VAL A 95 -9.71 -9.93 5.62
CA VAL A 95 -8.62 -8.95 5.49
C VAL A 95 -8.66 -7.94 6.64
N TYR A 96 -7.50 -7.46 7.05
CA TYR A 96 -7.37 -6.36 7.98
C TYR A 96 -6.99 -5.10 7.22
N VAL A 97 -7.67 -3.99 7.51
CA VAL A 97 -7.50 -2.73 6.76
C VAL A 97 -7.30 -1.57 7.71
N TYR A 98 -6.38 -0.69 7.40
CA TYR A 98 -6.30 0.63 8.00
C TYR A 98 -6.28 1.70 6.91
N SER A 99 -6.96 2.83 7.16
CA SER A 99 -7.02 3.98 6.27
C SER A 99 -6.72 5.25 7.04
N GLN A 100 -5.75 6.00 6.58
CA GLN A 100 -5.37 7.26 7.21
C GLN A 100 -6.28 8.39 6.73
N ASP A 101 -6.73 9.21 7.67
CA ASP A 101 -7.66 10.31 7.43
C ASP A 101 -6.90 11.65 7.40
N VAL A 102 -6.68 12.15 6.21
CA VAL A 102 -6.00 13.44 5.99
C VAL A 102 -6.75 14.62 6.60
N THR A 103 -8.06 14.52 6.80
CA THR A 103 -8.87 15.59 7.43
C THR A 103 -8.55 15.75 8.92
N ALA A 104 -8.04 14.69 9.56
CA ALA A 104 -7.65 14.67 10.95
C ALA A 104 -6.13 14.91 11.07
N MET A 105 -5.71 16.15 11.29
CA MET A 105 -4.31 16.57 11.44
C MET A 105 -3.40 16.12 10.27
N ASN A 106 -3.90 16.20 9.04
CA ASN A 106 -3.23 15.75 7.82
C ASN A 106 -2.81 14.26 7.87
N GLY A 107 -3.58 13.43 8.55
CA GLY A 107 -3.28 12.00 8.70
C GLY A 107 -2.00 11.70 9.49
N SER A 108 -1.43 12.70 10.20
CA SER A 108 -0.14 12.57 10.89
C SER A 108 -0.17 11.50 11.98
N VAL A 109 0.91 10.73 12.07
CA VAL A 109 1.05 9.63 13.02
C VAL A 109 1.41 10.17 14.40
N GLY A 110 0.53 9.96 15.38
CA GLY A 110 0.74 10.12 16.79
C GLY A 110 0.84 8.78 17.51
N GLU A 111 0.98 8.82 18.83
CA GLU A 111 1.12 7.62 19.67
C GLU A 111 -0.07 6.65 19.50
N MET A 112 -1.30 7.16 19.65
CA MET A 112 -2.50 6.31 19.57
C MET A 112 -2.79 5.85 18.16
N HIS A 113 -2.51 6.68 17.16
CA HIS A 113 -2.55 6.31 15.73
C HIS A 113 -1.66 5.09 15.48
N ALA A 114 -0.41 5.15 15.92
CA ALA A 114 0.55 4.06 15.77
C ALA A 114 0.12 2.79 16.51
N LYS A 115 -0.34 2.92 17.75
CA LYS A 115 -0.83 1.80 18.55
C LYS A 115 -2.03 1.10 17.92
N LYS A 116 -2.93 1.84 17.27
CA LYS A 116 -4.05 1.24 16.52
C LYS A 116 -3.54 0.39 15.37
N ILE A 117 -2.58 0.89 14.58
CA ILE A 117 -1.99 0.13 13.46
C ILE A 117 -1.24 -1.09 14.00
N ALA A 118 -0.39 -0.93 15.02
CA ALA A 118 0.35 -2.05 15.61
C ALA A 118 -0.59 -3.14 16.16
N ARG A 119 -1.69 -2.73 16.82
CA ARG A 119 -2.71 -3.66 17.30
C ARG A 119 -3.42 -4.39 16.16
N LEU A 120 -3.69 -3.70 15.06
CA LEU A 120 -4.27 -4.31 13.86
C LEU A 120 -3.37 -5.43 13.32
N TYR A 121 -2.07 -5.17 13.19
CA TYR A 121 -1.09 -6.17 12.76
C TYR A 121 -1.03 -7.37 13.69
N GLU A 122 -1.08 -7.12 15.01
CA GLU A 122 -1.10 -8.20 16.00
C GLU A 122 -2.33 -9.12 15.84
N MET A 123 -3.49 -8.52 15.58
CA MET A 123 -4.72 -9.27 15.34
C MET A 123 -4.69 -10.00 13.99
N ALA A 124 -4.19 -9.37 12.95
CA ALA A 124 -4.05 -9.95 11.62
C ALA A 124 -3.12 -11.18 11.62
N MET A 125 -1.97 -11.08 12.29
CA MET A 125 -1.05 -12.21 12.46
C MET A 125 -1.67 -13.37 13.23
N LYS A 126 -2.50 -13.10 14.25
CA LYS A 126 -3.20 -14.14 15.00
C LYS A 126 -4.30 -14.82 14.19
N ALA A 127 -4.93 -14.07 13.29
CA ALA A 127 -5.97 -14.59 12.40
C ALA A 127 -5.40 -15.23 11.13
N GLY A 128 -4.11 -15.00 10.82
CA GLY A 128 -3.49 -15.45 9.59
C GLY A 128 -4.09 -14.76 8.35
N ALA A 129 -4.34 -13.45 8.40
CA ALA A 129 -5.02 -12.73 7.33
C ALA A 129 -4.20 -11.53 6.82
N PRO A 130 -4.30 -11.18 5.53
CA PRO A 130 -3.57 -10.06 4.93
C PRO A 130 -3.88 -8.72 5.59
N VAL A 131 -2.89 -7.80 5.55
CA VAL A 131 -3.06 -6.40 5.98
C VAL A 131 -2.94 -5.47 4.80
N ILE A 132 -3.95 -4.59 4.66
CA ILE A 132 -3.99 -3.55 3.61
C ILE A 132 -3.93 -2.18 4.28
N GLY A 133 -2.93 -1.37 3.92
CA GLY A 133 -2.77 0.00 4.37
C GLY A 133 -3.12 1.01 3.28
N LEU A 134 -4.12 1.86 3.54
CA LEU A 134 -4.51 2.97 2.67
C LEU A 134 -3.88 4.24 3.22
N ILE A 135 -2.80 4.69 2.57
CA ILE A 135 -1.87 5.70 3.09
C ILE A 135 -2.23 7.08 2.55
N ASP A 136 -2.43 8.02 3.47
CA ASP A 136 -2.57 9.44 3.18
C ASP A 136 -2.12 10.24 4.41
N CYS A 137 -0.82 10.43 4.57
CA CYS A 137 -0.20 10.87 5.81
C CYS A 137 0.94 11.86 5.56
N ALA A 138 0.88 13.00 6.22
CA ALA A 138 1.94 14.01 6.15
C ALA A 138 3.25 13.63 6.90
N GLY A 139 3.23 12.54 7.68
CA GLY A 139 4.38 12.10 8.46
C GLY A 139 4.15 12.11 9.98
N VAL A 140 5.18 12.42 10.76
CA VAL A 140 5.12 12.42 12.23
C VAL A 140 4.26 13.56 12.77
N ARG A 141 3.49 13.30 13.82
CA ARG A 141 2.79 14.33 14.59
C ARG A 141 3.76 15.03 15.53
N VAL A 142 4.27 16.17 15.11
CA VAL A 142 5.33 16.93 15.81
C VAL A 142 4.91 17.31 17.24
N GLN A 143 3.62 17.54 17.49
CA GLN A 143 3.07 17.90 18.81
C GLN A 143 3.23 16.80 19.86
N GLU A 144 3.41 15.54 19.44
CA GLU A 144 3.64 14.40 20.34
C GLU A 144 5.12 14.00 20.42
N ALA A 145 5.99 14.68 19.65
CA ALA A 145 7.44 14.58 19.73
C ALA A 145 7.96 13.13 19.80
N VAL A 146 8.64 12.78 20.90
CA VAL A 146 9.29 11.47 21.07
C VAL A 146 8.30 10.31 21.11
N ASP A 147 7.08 10.52 21.62
CA ASP A 147 6.05 9.48 21.70
C ASP A 147 5.56 9.10 20.29
N ALA A 148 5.42 10.09 19.39
CA ALA A 148 5.10 9.82 17.98
C ALA A 148 6.24 9.07 17.27
N LEU A 149 7.50 9.40 17.58
CA LEU A 149 8.65 8.67 17.03
C LEU A 149 8.73 7.24 17.56
N ALA A 150 8.44 7.02 18.85
CA ALA A 150 8.33 5.67 19.41
C ALA A 150 7.23 4.86 18.71
N GLY A 151 6.10 5.51 18.39
CA GLY A 151 5.01 4.92 17.63
C GLY A 151 5.43 4.40 16.26
N PHE A 152 6.29 5.11 15.52
CA PHE A 152 6.86 4.58 14.29
C PHE A 152 7.65 3.29 14.52
N GLY A 153 8.42 3.22 15.61
CA GLY A 153 9.12 2.00 16.00
C GLY A 153 8.18 0.81 16.20
N GLU A 154 7.01 1.04 16.82
CA GLU A 154 5.98 0.01 17.01
C GLU A 154 5.40 -0.45 15.66
N ILE A 155 5.12 0.47 14.73
CA ILE A 155 4.63 0.13 13.37
C ILE A 155 5.69 -0.69 12.63
N TYR A 156 6.95 -0.24 12.61
CA TYR A 156 8.04 -0.96 11.92
C TYR A 156 8.23 -2.37 12.48
N MET A 157 8.25 -2.50 13.81
CA MET A 157 8.36 -3.79 14.47
C MET A 157 7.22 -4.72 14.09
N SER A 158 6.00 -4.21 14.03
CA SER A 158 4.82 -4.99 13.68
C SER A 158 4.88 -5.47 12.23
N LYS A 159 5.27 -4.60 11.30
CA LYS A 159 5.46 -4.94 9.88
C LYS A 159 6.58 -5.96 9.67
N VAL A 160 7.71 -5.78 10.34
CA VAL A 160 8.84 -6.73 10.26
C VAL A 160 8.45 -8.11 10.79
N LYS A 161 7.68 -8.18 11.89
CA LYS A 161 7.17 -9.46 12.41
C LYS A 161 6.18 -10.14 11.47
N ALA A 162 5.37 -9.36 10.75
CA ALA A 162 4.39 -9.85 9.79
C ALA A 162 5.02 -10.31 8.46
N SER A 163 6.22 -9.82 8.16
CA SER A 163 6.94 -10.15 6.91
C SER A 163 7.20 -11.64 6.77
N GLY A 164 6.72 -12.24 5.69
CA GLY A 164 6.80 -13.67 5.44
C GLY A 164 5.80 -14.53 6.23
N VAL A 165 4.92 -13.91 7.02
CA VAL A 165 3.84 -14.59 7.76
C VAL A 165 2.50 -14.33 7.09
N ILE A 166 2.18 -13.07 6.84
CA ILE A 166 0.95 -12.63 6.17
C ILE A 166 1.28 -11.62 5.06
N PRO A 167 0.52 -11.58 3.97
CA PRO A 167 0.68 -10.57 2.93
C PRO A 167 0.43 -9.15 3.45
N GLN A 168 1.31 -8.23 3.06
CA GLN A 168 1.23 -6.82 3.42
C GLN A 168 1.14 -5.96 2.16
N ILE A 169 0.03 -5.25 2.00
CA ILE A 169 -0.24 -4.40 0.84
C ILE A 169 -0.33 -2.95 1.29
N SER A 170 0.38 -2.04 0.64
CA SER A 170 0.28 -0.60 0.89
C SER A 170 -0.17 0.13 -0.37
N ALA A 171 -1.20 0.98 -0.23
CA ALA A 171 -1.68 1.85 -1.29
C ALA A 171 -1.49 3.32 -0.88
N ILE A 172 -0.67 4.03 -1.62
CA ILE A 172 -0.36 5.45 -1.42
C ILE A 172 -1.39 6.26 -2.21
N LEU A 173 -2.41 6.78 -1.52
CA LEU A 173 -3.55 7.50 -2.13
C LEU A 173 -3.45 9.02 -1.94
N GLY A 174 -2.37 9.47 -1.37
CA GLY A 174 -2.06 10.87 -1.12
C GLY A 174 -0.62 11.03 -0.66
N SER A 175 -0.39 11.89 0.33
CA SER A 175 0.95 12.07 0.88
C SER A 175 1.42 10.83 1.65
N CYS A 176 2.68 10.46 1.44
CA CYS A 176 3.38 9.42 2.19
C CYS A 176 4.78 9.94 2.53
N GLY A 177 4.86 10.72 3.61
CA GLY A 177 6.07 11.47 3.96
C GLY A 177 6.81 10.94 5.18
N GLY A 178 8.13 11.11 5.19
CA GLY A 178 8.97 10.84 6.35
C GLY A 178 8.98 9.36 6.75
N GLY A 179 8.75 9.09 8.04
CA GLY A 179 8.74 7.73 8.59
C GLY A 179 7.67 6.81 8.00
N VAL A 180 6.53 7.36 7.52
CA VAL A 180 5.50 6.55 6.87
C VAL A 180 6.01 5.98 5.55
N ALA A 181 6.82 6.73 4.80
CA ALA A 181 7.45 6.23 3.58
C ALA A 181 8.29 4.99 3.85
N VAL A 182 9.10 5.01 4.92
CA VAL A 182 9.88 3.83 5.33
C VAL A 182 8.97 2.65 5.68
N SER A 183 7.88 2.89 6.43
CA SER A 183 6.95 1.81 6.79
C SER A 183 6.25 1.21 5.57
N THR A 184 5.92 2.04 4.59
CA THR A 184 5.27 1.59 3.34
C THR A 184 6.16 0.66 2.54
N LEU A 185 7.47 0.96 2.50
CA LEU A 185 8.46 0.12 1.81
C LEU A 185 8.76 -1.22 2.51
N LEU A 186 8.25 -1.44 3.71
CA LEU A 186 8.29 -2.74 4.39
C LEU A 186 7.15 -3.68 3.98
N SER A 187 6.26 -3.24 3.10
CA SER A 187 5.18 -4.07 2.54
C SER A 187 5.66 -4.94 1.39
N ASP A 188 4.90 -5.99 1.08
CA ASP A 188 5.21 -6.90 -0.03
C ASP A 188 4.82 -6.29 -1.38
N PHE A 189 3.71 -5.52 -1.41
CA PHE A 189 3.21 -4.85 -2.60
C PHE A 189 2.91 -3.38 -2.32
N THR A 190 3.30 -2.51 -3.25
CA THR A 190 3.10 -1.06 -3.14
C THR A 190 2.35 -0.52 -4.36
N PHE A 191 1.18 0.02 -4.10
CA PHE A 191 0.33 0.70 -5.08
C PHE A 191 0.42 2.21 -4.87
N MET A 192 0.29 3.00 -5.94
CA MET A 192 0.36 4.45 -5.81
C MET A 192 -0.61 5.15 -6.77
N GLU A 193 -1.35 6.11 -6.25
CA GLU A 193 -2.24 6.95 -7.05
C GLU A 193 -1.41 7.88 -7.93
N ALA A 194 -1.84 8.03 -9.20
CA ALA A 194 -1.03 8.62 -10.27
C ALA A 194 -0.76 10.13 -10.08
N GLU A 195 -1.76 10.89 -9.62
CA GLU A 195 -1.70 12.35 -9.56
C GLU A 195 -1.38 12.88 -8.16
N ASN A 196 -2.11 12.38 -7.14
CA ASN A 196 -2.05 12.85 -5.76
C ASN A 196 -1.07 12.05 -4.90
N GLY A 197 -0.70 10.84 -5.34
CA GLY A 197 0.26 10.00 -4.66
C GLY A 197 1.65 10.66 -4.61
N LYS A 198 2.20 10.82 -3.40
CA LYS A 198 3.54 11.38 -3.19
C LYS A 198 4.28 10.55 -2.15
N LEU A 199 5.40 9.97 -2.56
CA LEU A 199 6.25 9.13 -1.69
C LEU A 199 7.62 9.78 -1.53
N PHE A 200 7.97 10.16 -0.30
CA PHE A 200 9.25 10.79 0.00
C PHE A 200 9.63 10.65 1.48
N VAL A 201 10.91 10.49 1.76
CA VAL A 201 11.44 10.64 3.13
C VAL A 201 11.66 12.11 3.44
N ASN A 202 12.36 12.82 2.54
CA ASN A 202 12.48 14.28 2.55
C ASN A 202 11.83 14.85 1.31
N SER A 203 11.11 15.98 1.45
CA SER A 203 10.55 16.66 0.31
C SER A 203 11.62 16.94 -0.76
N PRO A 204 11.33 16.73 -2.05
CA PRO A 204 12.31 17.03 -3.12
C PRO A 204 12.93 18.44 -3.02
N ASN A 205 12.14 19.45 -2.65
CA ASN A 205 12.63 20.82 -2.49
C ASN A 205 13.50 21.04 -1.24
N ALA A 206 13.55 20.10 -0.32
CA ALA A 206 14.40 20.14 0.87
C ALA A 206 15.80 19.53 0.62
N ILE A 207 16.02 18.95 -0.55
CA ILE A 207 17.29 18.32 -0.93
C ILE A 207 18.06 19.31 -1.82
N ASP A 208 19.27 19.65 -1.44
CA ASP A 208 20.13 20.58 -2.18
C ASP A 208 20.30 20.13 -3.65
N GLY A 209 20.01 21.05 -4.57
CA GLY A 209 20.13 20.79 -6.01
C GLY A 209 18.98 20.03 -6.63
N ASN A 210 18.02 19.53 -5.85
CA ASN A 210 16.80 18.90 -6.35
C ASN A 210 15.60 19.85 -6.19
N GLU A 211 14.89 20.09 -7.27
CA GLU A 211 13.68 20.92 -7.30
C GLU A 211 12.57 20.14 -8.03
N ILE A 212 11.33 20.23 -7.55
CA ILE A 212 10.16 19.59 -8.20
C ILE A 212 10.03 20.02 -9.67
N SER A 213 10.41 21.27 -9.99
CA SER A 213 10.40 21.77 -11.36
C SER A 213 11.39 21.09 -12.31
N LYS A 214 12.42 20.43 -11.76
CA LYS A 214 13.44 19.68 -12.51
C LYS A 214 13.16 18.20 -12.51
N CYS A 215 12.85 17.66 -11.34
CA CYS A 215 12.53 16.24 -11.15
C CYS A 215 11.62 16.09 -9.94
N ASP A 216 10.38 15.65 -10.14
CA ASP A 216 9.47 15.28 -9.05
C ASP A 216 9.79 13.87 -8.58
N SER A 217 10.87 13.75 -7.80
CA SER A 217 11.31 12.48 -7.22
C SER A 217 10.33 11.88 -6.18
N ALA A 218 9.23 12.58 -5.86
CA ALA A 218 8.15 12.07 -5.02
C ALA A 218 6.98 11.52 -5.83
N SER A 219 6.97 11.68 -7.15
CA SER A 219 5.84 11.32 -8.01
C SER A 219 5.73 9.82 -8.23
N ALA A 220 4.50 9.37 -8.51
CA ALA A 220 4.22 7.99 -8.87
C ALA A 220 5.01 7.56 -10.11
N LYS A 221 5.15 8.44 -11.09
CA LYS A 221 5.93 8.18 -12.31
C LYS A 221 7.39 7.89 -11.97
N PHE A 222 8.04 8.72 -11.15
CA PHE A 222 9.42 8.50 -10.74
C PHE A 222 9.60 7.15 -10.04
N HIS A 223 8.70 6.81 -9.11
CA HIS A 223 8.82 5.59 -8.33
C HIS A 223 8.49 4.32 -9.11
N SER A 224 7.72 4.40 -10.18
CA SER A 224 7.43 3.24 -11.03
C SER A 224 8.47 3.04 -12.14
N GLU A 225 8.95 4.12 -12.77
CA GLU A 225 9.83 4.04 -13.95
C GLU A 225 11.33 4.03 -13.58
N GLU A 226 11.72 4.84 -12.59
CA GLU A 226 13.13 5.06 -12.25
C GLU A 226 13.57 4.24 -11.02
N SER A 227 12.82 4.33 -9.91
CA SER A 227 13.21 3.64 -8.68
C SER A 227 12.73 2.19 -8.61
N GLY A 228 11.64 1.85 -9.30
CA GLY A 228 11.05 0.52 -9.31
C GLY A 228 10.45 0.09 -7.96
N ILE A 229 10.18 1.04 -7.06
CA ILE A 229 9.64 0.77 -5.72
C ILE A 229 8.13 0.53 -5.76
N VAL A 230 7.42 1.20 -6.67
CA VAL A 230 5.97 1.09 -6.83
C VAL A 230 5.63 0.06 -7.91
N ASP A 231 4.85 -0.95 -7.53
CA ASP A 231 4.47 -2.04 -8.41
C ASP A 231 3.37 -1.64 -9.39
N VAL A 232 2.39 -0.87 -8.92
CA VAL A 232 1.22 -0.47 -9.71
C VAL A 232 0.88 1.00 -9.47
N VAL A 233 0.68 1.73 -10.58
CA VAL A 233 0.19 3.11 -10.59
C VAL A 233 -1.15 3.18 -11.30
N GLY A 234 -2.07 4.00 -10.81
CA GLY A 234 -3.39 4.19 -11.41
C GLY A 234 -4.25 5.18 -10.65
N GLU A 235 -5.50 5.33 -11.07
CA GLU A 235 -6.51 6.08 -10.33
C GLU A 235 -6.90 5.35 -9.04
N GLU A 236 -7.40 6.09 -8.05
CA GLU A 236 -7.74 5.56 -6.72
C GLU A 236 -8.71 4.37 -6.78
N THR A 237 -9.76 4.46 -7.60
CA THR A 237 -10.75 3.38 -7.81
C THR A 237 -10.13 2.13 -8.43
N VAL A 238 -9.31 2.31 -9.46
CA VAL A 238 -8.61 1.22 -10.16
C VAL A 238 -7.62 0.51 -9.22
N ILE A 239 -6.94 1.27 -8.36
CA ILE A 239 -6.03 0.70 -7.35
C ILE A 239 -6.80 -0.20 -6.39
N LEU A 240 -7.96 0.25 -5.88
CA LEU A 240 -8.76 -0.53 -4.95
C LEU A 240 -9.27 -1.83 -5.60
N GLU A 241 -9.71 -1.79 -6.87
CA GLU A 241 -10.08 -2.97 -7.64
C GLU A 241 -8.90 -3.94 -7.81
N LYS A 242 -7.73 -3.43 -8.20
CA LYS A 242 -6.53 -4.26 -8.36
C LYS A 242 -6.05 -4.89 -7.05
N ILE A 243 -6.22 -4.22 -5.92
CA ILE A 243 -5.93 -4.80 -4.60
C ILE A 243 -6.90 -5.95 -4.30
N ARG A 244 -8.19 -5.80 -4.63
CA ARG A 244 -9.16 -6.89 -4.48
C ARG A 244 -8.78 -8.11 -5.32
N ASP A 245 -8.39 -7.88 -6.57
CA ASP A 245 -7.93 -8.95 -7.47
C ASP A 245 -6.67 -9.63 -6.91
N LEU A 246 -5.69 -8.84 -6.46
CA LEU A 246 -4.45 -9.38 -5.87
C LEU A 246 -4.74 -10.24 -4.63
N VAL A 247 -5.58 -9.77 -3.72
CA VAL A 247 -5.94 -10.51 -2.50
C VAL A 247 -6.63 -11.83 -2.85
N SER A 248 -7.41 -11.89 -3.93
CA SER A 248 -8.11 -13.11 -4.35
C SER A 248 -7.19 -14.23 -4.85
N ILE A 249 -5.97 -13.89 -5.26
CA ILE A 249 -4.98 -14.86 -5.77
C ILE A 249 -3.85 -15.16 -4.79
N LEU A 250 -3.67 -14.31 -3.75
CA LEU A 250 -2.66 -14.53 -2.74
C LEU A 250 -3.15 -15.54 -1.68
N PRO A 251 -2.27 -16.39 -1.14
CA PRO A 251 -2.59 -17.15 0.06
C PRO A 251 -2.83 -16.17 1.23
N ALA A 252 -3.72 -16.53 2.16
CA ALA A 252 -4.03 -15.68 3.30
C ALA A 252 -2.83 -15.52 4.26
N ASN A 253 -1.98 -16.55 4.36
CA ASN A 253 -0.79 -16.58 5.20
C ASN A 253 0.20 -17.63 4.68
N ASN A 254 1.34 -17.78 5.37
CA ASN A 254 2.42 -18.69 4.97
C ASN A 254 2.14 -20.17 5.26
N GLU A 255 1.03 -20.49 5.93
CA GLU A 255 0.59 -21.86 6.21
C GLU A 255 -0.59 -22.27 5.32
N ASP A 256 -1.14 -21.32 4.55
CA ASP A 256 -2.27 -21.54 3.64
C ASP A 256 -1.79 -22.13 2.32
N ASP A 257 -2.62 -22.99 1.73
CA ASP A 257 -2.36 -23.52 0.40
C ASP A 257 -2.58 -22.44 -0.67
N MET A 258 -1.75 -22.48 -1.70
CA MET A 258 -1.94 -21.59 -2.86
C MET A 258 -3.25 -21.90 -3.57
N SER A 259 -3.95 -20.87 -4.02
CA SER A 259 -5.12 -21.04 -4.89
C SER A 259 -4.74 -21.83 -6.14
N TYR A 260 -5.50 -22.88 -6.43
CA TYR A 260 -5.25 -23.77 -7.55
C TYR A 260 -6.35 -23.60 -8.60
N ASP A 261 -5.97 -23.02 -9.72
CA ASP A 261 -6.82 -23.00 -10.91
C ASP A 261 -6.38 -24.08 -11.90
N GLU A 262 -7.33 -24.77 -12.51
CA GLU A 262 -7.03 -25.72 -13.59
C GLU A 262 -6.29 -24.99 -14.72
N CYS A 263 -5.02 -25.37 -14.93
CA CYS A 263 -4.22 -24.86 -16.01
C CYS A 263 -4.49 -25.71 -17.28
N THR A 264 -5.06 -25.08 -18.30
CA THR A 264 -5.27 -25.70 -19.61
C THR A 264 -4.11 -25.47 -20.57
N ASP A 265 -3.03 -24.83 -20.09
CA ASP A 265 -1.85 -24.55 -20.91
C ASP A 265 -1.02 -25.82 -21.11
N ASP A 266 -0.52 -26.01 -22.33
CA ASP A 266 0.33 -27.16 -22.64
C ASP A 266 1.70 -27.00 -21.94
N LEU A 267 2.02 -27.93 -21.05
CA LEU A 267 3.30 -27.96 -20.32
C LEU A 267 4.51 -28.08 -21.25
N ASN A 268 4.31 -28.56 -22.49
CA ASN A 268 5.35 -28.68 -23.51
C ASN A 268 5.33 -27.54 -24.52
N ARG A 269 4.59 -26.47 -24.26
CA ARG A 269 4.55 -25.30 -25.14
C ARG A 269 5.96 -24.72 -25.31
N VAL A 270 6.40 -24.63 -26.55
CA VAL A 270 7.63 -23.91 -26.90
C VAL A 270 7.32 -22.43 -27.01
N VAL A 271 8.09 -21.60 -26.28
CA VAL A 271 8.00 -20.14 -26.34
C VAL A 271 9.21 -19.64 -27.13
N GLU A 272 9.01 -19.37 -28.43
CA GLU A 272 10.09 -18.99 -29.36
C GLU A 272 10.84 -17.72 -28.89
N GLU A 273 10.14 -16.80 -28.24
CA GLU A 273 10.74 -15.58 -27.69
C GLU A 273 11.79 -15.89 -26.62
N ILE A 274 11.59 -16.93 -25.79
CA ILE A 274 12.53 -17.35 -24.75
C ILE A 274 13.73 -18.09 -25.40
N GLU A 275 13.48 -18.94 -26.38
CA GLU A 275 14.56 -19.62 -27.11
C GLU A 275 15.46 -18.63 -27.83
N ASN A 276 14.89 -17.61 -28.47
CA ASN A 276 15.64 -16.57 -29.17
C ASN A 276 16.35 -15.59 -28.22
N ALA A 277 15.83 -15.41 -27.01
CA ALA A 277 16.41 -14.53 -25.99
C ALA A 277 17.64 -15.11 -25.30
N ALA A 278 17.92 -16.40 -25.43
CA ALA A 278 19.04 -17.07 -24.74
C ALA A 278 20.45 -16.57 -25.12
N GLY A 279 20.56 -15.74 -26.17
CA GLY A 279 21.81 -15.11 -26.60
C GLY A 279 21.83 -13.58 -26.55
N ASP A 280 20.72 -12.94 -26.19
CA ASP A 280 20.60 -11.49 -26.19
C ASP A 280 20.53 -10.94 -24.75
N THR A 281 21.53 -10.13 -24.36
CA THR A 281 21.60 -9.49 -23.05
C THR A 281 20.74 -8.22 -22.97
N ALA A 282 19.98 -7.89 -24.02
CA ALA A 282 19.18 -6.68 -24.16
C ALA A 282 17.66 -6.92 -23.98
N ILE A 283 17.27 -7.85 -23.07
CA ILE A 283 15.88 -8.04 -22.69
C ILE A 283 15.57 -7.16 -21.48
#